data_606fadfad0d7ba04de55b966d17ec12d
#
_entry.id   606fadfad0d7ba04de55b966d17ec12d
#
_cell.length_a   1.000
_cell.length_b   1.000
_cell.length_c   1.000
_cell.angle_alpha   90.00
_cell.angle_beta   90.00
_cell.angle_gamma   90.00
#
_symmetry.space_group_name_H-M   'P 1'
#
loop_
_entity.id
_entity.type
_entity.pdbx_description
1 polymer ?
#
loop_
_entity_poly.entity_id
_entity_poly.type
_entity_poly.pdbx_seq_one_letter_code
_entity_poly.pdbx_strand_id
1 'polypeptide(L)'
;MLRSAEANRQYFHEAYRTGVHGWNALEPSPYALAFLKRVRRQVHEGTLLDIGCGEGRHCFAACRLGFDVTGIDYEPFALRCARKLAVARHVTGIGFRRADVFSLPFPPSSFDVVLDYGCLHHQTKSDWPAYRESVLRVLKPRGYYILSVFSPKFRFFLGAKRPWHIAHGAYRRCFTPEEISGLFGRHFEILTIQDERGAGGGFWHALMHRR
;
A
#
# COMPACT_ATOMS: atom_id res chain seq x y z
N MET A 1 -9.75 -17.44 -18.94
CA MET A 1 -9.23 -16.14 -18.44
C MET A 1 -8.35 -16.42 -17.25
N LEU A 2 -7.07 -16.07 -17.31
CA LEU A 2 -6.19 -16.08 -16.15
C LEU A 2 -6.82 -15.22 -15.06
N ARG A 3 -6.87 -15.70 -13.82
CA ARG A 3 -7.38 -14.92 -12.70
C ARG A 3 -6.56 -13.63 -12.62
N SER A 4 -7.19 -12.49 -12.39
CA SER A 4 -6.52 -11.19 -12.34
C SER A 4 -5.26 -11.16 -11.44
N ALA A 5 -5.26 -11.97 -10.38
CA ALA A 5 -4.12 -12.14 -9.50
C ALA A 5 -2.88 -12.75 -10.19
N GLU A 6 -3.06 -13.74 -11.07
CA GLU A 6 -1.94 -14.39 -11.77
C GLU A 6 -1.34 -13.49 -12.84
N ALA A 7 -2.18 -12.79 -13.59
CA ALA A 7 -1.73 -11.80 -14.58
C ALA A 7 -1.01 -10.62 -13.92
N ASN A 8 -1.50 -10.14 -12.77
CA ASN A 8 -0.80 -9.13 -11.96
C ASN A 8 0.57 -9.63 -11.51
N ARG A 9 0.67 -10.88 -11.03
CA ARG A 9 1.95 -11.46 -10.59
C ARG A 9 2.98 -11.51 -11.71
N GLN A 10 2.58 -11.94 -12.91
CA GLN A 10 3.48 -11.98 -14.06
C GLN A 10 3.96 -10.58 -14.46
N TYR A 11 3.06 -9.60 -14.50
CA TYR A 11 3.41 -8.21 -14.79
C TYR A 11 4.42 -7.65 -13.79
N PHE A 12 4.17 -7.77 -12.49
CA PHE A 12 5.07 -7.23 -11.45
C PHE A 12 6.41 -8.00 -11.43
N HIS A 13 6.38 -9.32 -11.65
CA HIS A 13 7.61 -10.11 -11.78
C HIS A 13 8.51 -9.56 -12.88
N GLU A 14 7.96 -9.34 -14.08
CA GLU A 14 8.73 -8.84 -15.21
C GLU A 14 9.19 -7.39 -14.99
N ALA A 15 8.33 -6.54 -14.43
CA ALA A 15 8.66 -5.15 -14.12
C ALA A 15 9.85 -5.03 -13.15
N TYR A 16 9.86 -5.81 -12.08
CA TYR A 16 10.98 -5.82 -11.13
C TYR A 16 12.22 -6.55 -11.66
N ARG A 17 12.04 -7.60 -12.47
CA ARG A 17 13.16 -8.34 -13.10
C ARG A 17 13.93 -7.45 -14.05
N THR A 18 13.25 -6.64 -14.83
CA THR A 18 13.85 -5.73 -15.82
C THR A 18 14.24 -4.37 -15.25
N GLY A 19 13.72 -3.99 -14.08
CA GLY A 19 13.87 -2.66 -13.51
C GLY A 19 13.10 -1.57 -14.28
N VAL A 20 12.25 -1.96 -15.24
CA VAL A 20 11.45 -1.02 -16.04
C VAL A 20 10.05 -0.91 -15.44
N HIS A 21 9.88 0.05 -14.54
CA HIS A 21 8.57 0.34 -13.94
C HIS A 21 8.45 1.81 -13.50
N GLY A 22 7.21 2.30 -13.37
CA GLY A 22 6.92 3.71 -13.08
C GLY A 22 6.86 4.07 -11.58
N TRP A 23 7.24 3.15 -10.67
CA TRP A 23 7.19 3.34 -9.21
C TRP A 23 8.55 3.18 -8.51
N ASN A 24 9.65 3.33 -9.27
CA ASN A 24 11.04 3.26 -8.80
C ASN A 24 11.53 4.54 -8.10
N ALA A 25 10.62 5.41 -7.67
CA ALA A 25 10.98 6.58 -6.86
C ALA A 25 11.62 6.14 -5.55
N LEU A 26 12.81 6.67 -5.27
CA LEU A 26 13.58 6.35 -4.06
C LEU A 26 13.03 7.05 -2.80
N GLU A 27 12.30 8.15 -3.01
CA GLU A 27 11.72 8.94 -1.92
C GLU A 27 10.28 8.51 -1.61
N PRO A 28 9.88 8.56 -0.33
CA PRO A 28 8.50 8.26 0.05
C PRO A 28 7.55 9.33 -0.51
N SER A 29 6.29 8.95 -0.74
CA SER A 29 5.25 9.92 -1.04
C SER A 29 5.14 10.95 0.07
N PRO A 30 5.09 12.26 -0.24
CA PRO A 30 4.93 13.31 0.78
C PRO A 30 3.63 13.15 1.58
N TYR A 31 2.58 12.62 0.97
CA TYR A 31 1.30 12.34 1.64
C TYR A 31 1.40 11.18 2.63
N ALA A 32 1.98 10.06 2.20
CA ALA A 32 2.21 8.93 3.10
C ALA A 32 3.13 9.34 4.27
N LEU A 33 4.20 10.11 3.99
CA LEU A 33 5.11 10.61 5.01
C LEU A 33 4.40 11.57 6.00
N ALA A 34 3.52 12.45 5.52
CA ALA A 34 2.74 13.36 6.38
C ALA A 34 1.81 12.56 7.32
N PHE A 35 1.14 11.52 6.80
CA PHE A 35 0.29 10.65 7.62
C PHE A 35 1.12 9.84 8.63
N LEU A 36 2.24 9.27 8.22
CA LEU A 36 3.15 8.58 9.14
C LEU A 36 3.61 9.49 10.28
N LYS A 37 4.00 10.74 9.98
CA LYS A 37 4.36 11.73 10.99
C LYS A 37 3.19 12.09 11.92
N ARG A 38 1.97 12.18 11.38
CA ARG A 38 0.77 12.43 12.19
C ARG A 38 0.48 11.28 13.13
N VAL A 39 0.51 10.05 12.61
CA VAL A 39 0.26 8.83 13.41
C VAL A 39 1.36 8.62 14.46
N ARG A 40 2.63 8.91 14.14
CA ARG A 40 3.76 8.75 15.06
C ARG A 40 3.62 9.57 16.35
N ARG A 41 2.90 10.69 16.30
CA ARG A 41 2.60 11.49 17.50
C ARG A 41 1.58 10.84 18.43
N GLN A 42 0.81 9.88 17.93
CA GLN A 42 -0.24 9.16 18.67
C GLN A 42 0.22 7.78 19.12
N VAL A 43 1.15 7.18 18.37
CA VAL A 43 1.65 5.83 18.57
C VAL A 43 3.13 5.89 18.91
N HIS A 44 3.45 5.72 20.21
CA HIS A 44 4.81 5.63 20.70
C HIS A 44 5.29 4.17 20.59
N GLU A 45 6.46 3.92 20.01
CA GLU A 45 7.02 2.57 19.82
C GLU A 45 6.09 1.61 19.05
N GLY A 46 5.48 2.11 17.97
CA GLY A 46 4.50 1.36 17.20
C GLY A 46 5.11 0.42 16.17
N THR A 47 4.42 -0.70 15.95
CA THR A 47 4.68 -1.66 14.88
C THR A 47 3.95 -1.25 13.60
N LEU A 48 4.64 -1.32 12.44
CA LEU A 48 4.07 -0.95 11.14
C LEU A 48 4.23 -2.08 10.12
N LEU A 49 3.14 -2.41 9.43
CA LEU A 49 3.13 -3.28 8.26
C LEU A 49 2.96 -2.44 6.99
N ASP A 50 3.91 -2.55 6.03
CA ASP A 50 3.81 -1.98 4.68
C ASP A 50 3.42 -3.08 3.70
N ILE A 51 2.19 -3.03 3.17
CA ILE A 51 1.61 -4.04 2.26
C ILE A 51 1.95 -3.68 0.81
N GLY A 52 2.61 -4.60 0.09
CA GLY A 52 3.11 -4.33 -1.25
C GLY A 52 4.26 -3.33 -1.20
N CYS A 53 5.20 -3.53 -0.29
CA CYS A 53 6.25 -2.55 0.04
C CYS A 53 7.22 -2.26 -1.13
N GLY A 54 7.24 -3.11 -2.16
CA GLY A 54 8.14 -2.97 -3.29
C GLY A 54 9.60 -2.90 -2.87
N GLU A 55 10.30 -1.86 -3.28
CA GLU A 55 11.70 -1.59 -2.94
C GLU A 55 11.89 -0.94 -1.57
N GLY A 56 10.81 -0.77 -0.78
CA GLY A 56 10.87 -0.39 0.62
C GLY A 56 10.95 1.11 0.93
N ARG A 57 10.67 2.01 -0.03
CA ARG A 57 10.81 3.47 0.18
C ARG A 57 10.02 4.00 1.39
N HIS A 58 8.80 3.48 1.61
CA HIS A 58 7.97 3.85 2.74
C HIS A 58 8.41 3.15 4.03
N CYS A 59 8.89 1.89 3.94
CA CYS A 59 9.51 1.19 5.07
C CYS A 59 10.69 1.98 5.63
N PHE A 60 11.59 2.49 4.77
CA PHE A 60 12.72 3.31 5.21
C PHE A 60 12.28 4.60 5.90
N ALA A 61 11.24 5.25 5.36
CA ALA A 61 10.69 6.47 5.96
C ALA A 61 10.05 6.20 7.32
N ALA A 62 9.28 5.13 7.45
CA ALA A 62 8.66 4.73 8.71
C ALA A 62 9.69 4.33 9.77
N CYS A 63 10.73 3.59 9.38
CA CYS A 63 11.83 3.23 10.28
C CYS A 63 12.57 4.47 10.82
N ARG A 64 12.87 5.46 9.96
CA ARG A 64 13.45 6.75 10.39
C ARG A 64 12.56 7.54 11.33
N LEU A 65 11.26 7.32 11.30
CA LEU A 65 10.30 7.90 12.24
C LEU A 65 10.22 7.10 13.56
N GLY A 66 10.96 5.99 13.69
CA GLY A 66 11.02 5.17 14.90
C GLY A 66 9.90 4.13 15.00
N PHE A 67 9.31 3.69 13.89
CA PHE A 67 8.45 2.50 13.86
C PHE A 67 9.31 1.23 13.77
N ASP A 68 8.85 0.14 14.40
CA ASP A 68 9.29 -1.21 14.10
C ASP A 68 8.57 -1.68 12.82
N VAL A 69 9.31 -1.87 11.74
CA VAL A 69 8.75 -1.98 10.40
C VAL A 69 8.87 -3.38 9.82
N THR A 70 7.75 -3.91 9.35
CA THR A 70 7.71 -5.08 8.48
C THR A 70 7.17 -4.68 7.12
N GLY A 71 7.97 -4.88 6.06
CA GLY A 71 7.53 -4.73 4.68
C GLY A 71 7.22 -6.09 4.07
N ILE A 72 6.08 -6.23 3.42
CA ILE A 72 5.73 -7.42 2.66
C ILE A 72 5.50 -7.12 1.19
N ASP A 73 5.94 -8.06 0.36
CA ASP A 73 5.60 -8.11 -1.05
C ASP A 73 5.53 -9.58 -1.48
N TYR A 74 4.73 -9.89 -2.50
CA TYR A 74 4.74 -11.25 -3.05
C TYR A 74 5.89 -11.46 -4.05
N GLU A 75 6.46 -10.34 -4.58
CA GLU A 75 7.48 -10.37 -5.61
C GLU A 75 8.90 -10.43 -5.00
N PRO A 76 9.63 -11.55 -5.19
CA PRO A 76 10.92 -11.73 -4.54
C PRO A 76 12.02 -10.78 -5.07
N PHE A 77 11.91 -10.27 -6.31
CA PHE A 77 12.87 -9.29 -6.84
C PHE A 77 12.73 -7.96 -6.12
N ALA A 78 11.50 -7.49 -5.88
CA ALA A 78 11.23 -6.29 -5.10
C ALA A 78 11.90 -6.36 -3.72
N LEU A 79 11.69 -7.47 -3.01
CA LEU A 79 12.28 -7.68 -1.67
C LEU A 79 13.81 -7.80 -1.70
N ARG A 80 14.40 -8.34 -2.77
CA ARG A 80 15.86 -8.34 -2.92
C ARG A 80 16.39 -6.91 -3.10
N CYS A 81 15.73 -6.09 -3.91
CA CYS A 81 16.07 -4.69 -4.07
C CYS A 81 15.91 -3.93 -2.74
N ALA A 82 14.82 -4.13 -2.02
CA ALA A 82 14.60 -3.51 -0.71
C ALA A 82 15.71 -3.83 0.29
N ARG A 83 16.13 -5.10 0.38
CA ARG A 83 17.25 -5.50 1.27
C ARG A 83 18.58 -4.89 0.84
N LYS A 84 18.88 -4.85 -0.46
CA LYS A 84 20.10 -4.19 -0.97
C LYS A 84 20.10 -2.69 -0.65
N LEU A 85 18.96 -2.02 -0.83
CA LEU A 85 18.82 -0.60 -0.50
C LEU A 85 18.92 -0.34 1.01
N ALA A 86 18.40 -1.23 1.86
CA ALA A 86 18.54 -1.14 3.30
C ALA A 86 20.03 -1.16 3.71
N VAL A 87 20.79 -2.09 3.17
CA VAL A 87 22.24 -2.18 3.41
C VAL A 87 22.96 -0.91 2.91
N ALA A 88 22.70 -0.49 1.67
CA ALA A 88 23.33 0.69 1.07
C ALA A 88 23.01 2.00 1.80
N ARG A 89 21.87 2.07 2.49
CA ARG A 89 21.41 3.23 3.27
C ARG A 89 21.74 3.11 4.76
N HIS A 90 22.41 2.05 5.17
CA HIS A 90 22.71 1.74 6.58
C HIS A 90 21.45 1.73 7.47
N VAL A 91 20.31 1.27 6.93
CA VAL A 91 19.06 1.13 7.67
C VAL A 91 18.95 -0.30 8.19
N THR A 92 18.87 -0.41 9.51
CA THR A 92 18.65 -1.69 10.23
C THR A 92 17.24 -1.70 10.83
N GLY A 93 16.78 -2.87 11.30
CA GLY A 93 15.50 -2.97 12.02
C GLY A 93 14.26 -3.05 11.11
N ILE A 94 14.41 -3.28 9.80
CA ILE A 94 13.28 -3.54 8.91
C ILE A 94 13.23 -5.03 8.56
N GLY A 95 12.11 -5.67 8.87
CA GLY A 95 11.81 -7.03 8.42
C GLY A 95 11.21 -7.01 7.00
N PHE A 96 11.88 -7.63 6.01
CA PHE A 96 11.30 -7.83 4.67
C PHE A 96 10.89 -9.28 4.48
N ARG A 97 9.60 -9.53 4.24
CA ARG A 97 9.04 -10.87 4.14
C ARG A 97 8.21 -11.06 2.88
N ARG A 98 8.37 -12.21 2.21
CA ARG A 98 7.49 -12.59 1.11
C ARG A 98 6.14 -13.03 1.68
N ALA A 99 5.07 -12.36 1.28
CA ALA A 99 3.70 -12.70 1.68
C ALA A 99 2.68 -12.19 0.66
N ASP A 100 1.52 -12.84 0.62
CA ASP A 100 0.35 -12.39 -0.11
C ASP A 100 -0.59 -11.68 0.89
N VAL A 101 -1.17 -10.55 0.49
CA VAL A 101 -2.11 -9.80 1.33
C VAL A 101 -3.34 -10.62 1.74
N PHE A 102 -3.75 -11.56 0.92
CA PHE A 102 -4.87 -12.47 1.22
C PHE A 102 -4.52 -13.61 2.19
N SER A 103 -3.22 -13.77 2.51
CA SER A 103 -2.73 -14.81 3.44
C SER A 103 -1.57 -14.26 4.26
N LEU A 104 -1.84 -13.20 5.04
CA LEU A 104 -0.83 -12.56 5.89
C LEU A 104 -0.36 -13.49 7.01
N PRO A 105 0.94 -13.82 7.08
CA PRO A 105 1.48 -14.78 8.04
C PRO A 105 1.81 -14.14 9.39
N PHE A 106 0.87 -13.35 9.91
CA PHE A 106 0.98 -12.66 11.20
C PHE A 106 -0.21 -13.00 12.08
N PRO A 107 -0.02 -13.05 13.41
CA PRO A 107 -1.12 -13.17 14.35
C PRO A 107 -2.15 -12.02 14.20
N PRO A 108 -3.38 -12.19 14.65
CA PRO A 108 -4.32 -11.09 14.76
C PRO A 108 -3.76 -9.96 15.63
N SER A 109 -4.13 -8.71 15.31
CA SER A 109 -3.78 -7.52 16.10
C SER A 109 -2.27 -7.37 16.35
N SER A 110 -1.44 -7.61 15.31
CA SER A 110 0.02 -7.53 15.40
C SER A 110 0.56 -6.11 15.17
N PHE A 111 -0.18 -5.27 14.44
CA PHE A 111 0.35 -3.98 13.98
C PHE A 111 -0.48 -2.80 14.48
N ASP A 112 0.22 -1.75 14.91
CA ASP A 112 -0.41 -0.46 15.27
C ASP A 112 -0.77 0.34 14.02
N VAL A 113 -0.01 0.15 12.94
CA VAL A 113 -0.20 0.84 11.66
C VAL A 113 -0.11 -0.17 10.51
N VAL A 114 -1.05 -0.07 9.58
CA VAL A 114 -0.94 -0.71 8.26
C VAL A 114 -0.86 0.38 7.21
N LEU A 115 0.13 0.30 6.33
CA LEU A 115 0.31 1.16 5.17
C LEU A 115 0.07 0.35 3.90
N ASP A 116 -0.73 0.89 3.00
CA ASP A 116 -0.95 0.40 1.65
C ASP A 116 -0.75 1.56 0.68
N TYR A 117 0.36 1.58 -0.02
CA TYR A 117 0.60 2.54 -1.09
C TYR A 117 0.59 1.84 -2.44
N GLY A 118 -0.62 1.61 -2.98
CA GLY A 118 -0.75 1.09 -4.32
C GLY A 118 -0.97 -0.41 -4.46
N CYS A 119 -1.36 -1.12 -3.41
CA CYS A 119 -1.67 -2.55 -3.48
C CYS A 119 -3.16 -2.79 -3.77
N LEU A 120 -4.08 -2.15 -3.05
CA LEU A 120 -5.53 -2.35 -3.19
C LEU A 120 -6.04 -2.04 -4.60
N HIS A 121 -5.50 -1.04 -5.27
CA HIS A 121 -5.97 -0.65 -6.60
C HIS A 121 -5.59 -1.64 -7.72
N HIS A 122 -4.84 -2.68 -7.41
CA HIS A 122 -4.59 -3.82 -8.28
C HIS A 122 -5.50 -5.02 -7.99
N GLN A 123 -6.42 -4.90 -7.02
CA GLN A 123 -7.38 -5.94 -6.67
C GLN A 123 -8.73 -5.68 -7.34
N THR A 124 -9.41 -6.75 -7.76
CA THR A 124 -10.76 -6.63 -8.34
C THR A 124 -11.77 -6.27 -7.25
N LYS A 125 -12.92 -5.72 -7.66
CA LYS A 125 -13.97 -5.33 -6.70
C LYS A 125 -14.49 -6.52 -5.89
N SER A 126 -14.48 -7.72 -6.47
CA SER A 126 -14.84 -8.97 -5.78
C SER A 126 -13.86 -9.35 -4.66
N ASP A 127 -12.61 -8.90 -4.76
CA ASP A 127 -11.56 -9.24 -3.79
C ASP A 127 -11.54 -8.26 -2.58
N TRP A 128 -12.19 -7.11 -2.69
CA TRP A 128 -12.13 -6.05 -1.67
C TRP A 128 -12.60 -6.49 -0.28
N PRO A 129 -13.70 -7.27 -0.13
CA PRO A 129 -14.08 -7.75 1.21
C PRO A 129 -12.98 -8.59 1.86
N ALA A 130 -12.40 -9.54 1.14
CA ALA A 130 -11.32 -10.38 1.65
C ALA A 130 -10.05 -9.56 1.96
N TYR A 131 -9.73 -8.58 1.11
CA TYR A 131 -8.63 -7.64 1.34
C TYR A 131 -8.82 -6.85 2.65
N ARG A 132 -10.01 -6.25 2.82
CA ARG A 132 -10.36 -5.51 4.04
C ARG A 132 -10.26 -6.39 5.30
N GLU A 133 -10.82 -7.60 5.26
CA GLU A 133 -10.75 -8.54 6.40
C GLU A 133 -9.31 -8.92 6.73
N SER A 134 -8.46 -9.08 5.73
CA SER A 134 -7.03 -9.36 5.94
C SER A 134 -6.33 -8.21 6.66
N VAL A 135 -6.60 -6.95 6.26
CA VAL A 135 -6.09 -5.76 6.95
C VAL A 135 -6.62 -5.68 8.37
N LEU A 136 -7.94 -5.83 8.55
CA LEU A 136 -8.58 -5.78 9.88
C LEU A 136 -8.03 -6.85 10.83
N ARG A 137 -7.75 -8.04 10.32
CA ARG A 137 -7.24 -9.13 11.16
C ARG A 137 -5.90 -8.78 11.80
N VAL A 138 -4.99 -8.19 11.05
CA VAL A 138 -3.62 -7.91 11.53
C VAL A 138 -3.47 -6.56 12.21
N LEU A 139 -4.35 -5.61 11.92
CA LEU A 139 -4.35 -4.29 12.54
C LEU A 139 -4.94 -4.38 13.95
N LYS A 140 -4.29 -3.79 14.95
CA LYS A 140 -4.80 -3.72 16.32
C LYS A 140 -6.10 -2.93 16.41
N PRO A 141 -7.01 -3.19 17.37
CA PRO A 141 -8.06 -2.25 17.75
C PRO A 141 -7.44 -0.87 18.00
N ARG A 142 -8.10 0.20 17.53
CA ARG A 142 -7.59 1.59 17.57
C ARG A 142 -6.29 1.81 16.78
N GLY A 143 -5.89 0.89 15.92
CA GLY A 143 -4.77 1.07 15.00
C GLY A 143 -5.12 1.96 13.80
N TYR A 144 -4.11 2.37 13.06
CA TYR A 144 -4.26 3.28 11.92
C TYR A 144 -4.06 2.54 10.59
N TYR A 145 -4.92 2.83 9.63
CA TYR A 145 -4.74 2.37 8.26
C TYR A 145 -4.49 3.58 7.34
N ILE A 146 -3.35 3.55 6.66
CA ILE A 146 -2.95 4.56 5.67
C ILE A 146 -3.10 3.91 4.30
N LEU A 147 -3.95 4.48 3.45
CA LEU A 147 -4.27 3.94 2.14
C LEU A 147 -3.97 4.99 1.06
N SER A 148 -3.30 4.55 -0.02
CA SER A 148 -3.12 5.36 -1.22
C SER A 148 -3.54 4.55 -2.45
N VAL A 149 -4.54 5.02 -3.18
CA VAL A 149 -5.11 4.34 -4.36
C VAL A 149 -5.28 5.31 -5.53
N PHE A 150 -5.31 4.80 -6.76
CA PHE A 150 -5.57 5.63 -7.93
C PHE A 150 -6.90 6.39 -7.81
N SER A 151 -6.87 7.67 -8.18
CA SER A 151 -8.04 8.50 -8.42
C SER A 151 -8.42 8.47 -9.90
N PRO A 152 -9.63 8.92 -10.28
CA PRO A 152 -10.01 9.11 -11.68
C PRO A 152 -9.12 10.11 -12.44
N LYS A 153 -8.35 10.94 -11.74
CA LYS A 153 -7.40 11.89 -12.32
C LYS A 153 -6.07 11.26 -12.73
N PHE A 154 -5.81 10.03 -12.32
CA PHE A 154 -4.59 9.35 -12.73
C PHE A 154 -4.59 9.11 -14.24
N ARG A 155 -3.45 9.32 -14.89
CA ARG A 155 -3.31 9.33 -16.38
C ARG A 155 -3.97 8.14 -17.08
N PHE A 156 -4.06 6.98 -16.46
CA PHE A 156 -4.69 5.79 -17.05
C PHE A 156 -6.21 5.86 -17.10
N PHE A 157 -6.82 6.78 -16.34
CA PHE A 157 -8.28 6.89 -16.20
C PHE A 157 -8.83 8.19 -16.77
N LEU A 158 -7.97 9.11 -17.24
CA LEU A 158 -8.42 10.35 -17.88
C LEU A 158 -9.25 10.03 -19.12
N GLY A 159 -10.53 10.43 -19.10
CA GLY A 159 -11.48 10.15 -20.20
C GLY A 159 -11.92 8.68 -20.30
N ALA A 160 -11.53 7.81 -19.38
CA ALA A 160 -11.93 6.41 -19.41
C ALA A 160 -13.41 6.24 -19.07
N LYS A 161 -14.11 5.42 -19.88
CA LYS A 161 -15.53 5.07 -19.64
C LYS A 161 -15.74 4.10 -18.47
N ARG A 162 -14.67 3.45 -18.01
CA ARG A 162 -14.70 2.45 -16.92
C ARG A 162 -13.68 2.83 -15.84
N PRO A 163 -13.98 2.58 -14.56
CA PRO A 163 -13.05 2.87 -13.46
C PRO A 163 -11.91 1.84 -13.36
N TRP A 164 -11.80 0.92 -14.30
CA TRP A 164 -10.76 -0.10 -14.35
C TRP A 164 -10.27 -0.36 -15.77
N HIS A 165 -9.05 -0.83 -15.88
CA HIS A 165 -8.51 -1.32 -17.13
C HIS A 165 -7.41 -2.36 -16.89
N ILE A 166 -7.08 -3.13 -17.93
CA ILE A 166 -5.96 -4.08 -17.93
C ILE A 166 -4.94 -3.57 -18.95
N ALA A 167 -3.72 -3.34 -18.50
CA ALA A 167 -2.60 -2.99 -19.37
C ALA A 167 -1.40 -3.89 -19.04
N HIS A 168 -0.80 -4.45 -20.09
CA HIS A 168 0.30 -5.41 -19.96
C HIS A 168 0.00 -6.57 -18.98
N GLY A 169 -1.25 -7.04 -18.95
CA GLY A 169 -1.72 -8.07 -18.05
C GLY A 169 -2.08 -7.60 -16.64
N ALA A 170 -1.68 -6.39 -16.24
CA ALA A 170 -2.01 -5.90 -14.91
C ALA A 170 -3.38 -5.22 -14.85
N TYR A 171 -4.20 -5.67 -13.91
CA TYR A 171 -5.45 -5.01 -13.54
C TYR A 171 -5.15 -3.76 -12.72
N ARG A 172 -5.84 -2.67 -13.06
CA ARG A 172 -5.77 -1.38 -12.35
C ARG A 172 -7.16 -0.82 -12.22
N ARG A 173 -7.44 -0.19 -11.08
CA ARG A 173 -8.72 0.47 -10.82
C ARG A 173 -8.50 1.80 -10.11
N CYS A 174 -9.24 2.84 -10.54
CA CYS A 174 -9.39 4.06 -9.75
C CYS A 174 -10.57 3.92 -8.77
N PHE A 175 -10.50 4.71 -7.72
CA PHE A 175 -11.49 4.77 -6.64
C PHE A 175 -12.12 6.15 -6.57
N THR A 176 -13.33 6.23 -6.02
CA THR A 176 -13.90 7.47 -5.53
C THR A 176 -13.83 7.54 -4.00
N PRO A 177 -13.94 8.72 -3.39
CA PRO A 177 -14.01 8.83 -1.92
C PRO A 177 -15.18 8.06 -1.31
N GLU A 178 -16.30 7.97 -2.03
CA GLU A 178 -17.49 7.22 -1.62
C GLU A 178 -17.22 5.70 -1.63
N GLU A 179 -16.48 5.19 -2.61
CA GLU A 179 -16.08 3.77 -2.65
C GLU A 179 -15.13 3.43 -1.49
N ILE A 180 -14.19 4.32 -1.16
CA ILE A 180 -13.30 4.15 0.00
C ILE A 180 -14.14 4.15 1.29
N SER A 181 -15.04 5.12 1.43
CA SER A 181 -15.92 5.25 2.60
C SER A 181 -16.88 4.05 2.73
N GLY A 182 -17.43 3.58 1.63
CA GLY A 182 -18.30 2.41 1.60
C GLY A 182 -17.59 1.11 1.98
N LEU A 183 -16.31 0.97 1.57
CA LEU A 183 -15.52 -0.22 1.87
C LEU A 183 -15.05 -0.27 3.33
N PHE A 184 -14.63 0.86 3.89
CA PHE A 184 -13.94 0.91 5.18
C PHE A 184 -14.74 1.57 6.31
N GLY A 185 -15.70 2.47 6.02
CA GLY A 185 -16.35 3.33 7.02
C GLY A 185 -17.14 2.60 8.10
N ARG A 186 -17.56 1.34 7.86
CA ARG A 186 -18.19 0.51 8.91
C ARG A 186 -17.21 0.12 10.02
N HIS A 187 -15.94 -0.07 9.68
CA HIS A 187 -14.90 -0.59 10.58
C HIS A 187 -13.92 0.48 11.05
N PHE A 188 -13.87 1.60 10.32
CA PHE A 188 -12.95 2.69 10.56
C PHE A 188 -13.67 4.02 10.70
N GLU A 189 -13.15 4.88 11.54
CA GLU A 189 -13.34 6.31 11.45
C GLU A 189 -12.41 6.86 10.36
N ILE A 190 -12.97 7.52 9.35
CA ILE A 190 -12.18 8.11 8.26
C ILE A 190 -11.78 9.51 8.71
N LEU A 191 -10.51 9.66 9.08
CA LEU A 191 -9.97 10.92 9.58
C LEU A 191 -9.75 11.95 8.46
N THR A 192 -9.41 11.47 7.27
CA THR A 192 -9.27 12.29 6.06
C THR A 192 -9.23 11.42 4.80
N ILE A 193 -9.76 11.93 3.70
CA ILE A 193 -9.48 11.52 2.34
C ILE A 193 -9.07 12.78 1.59
N GLN A 194 -7.88 12.78 1.01
CA GLN A 194 -7.39 13.94 0.29
C GLN A 194 -6.86 13.56 -1.09
N ASP A 195 -7.04 14.47 -2.04
CA ASP A 195 -6.55 14.35 -3.40
C ASP A 195 -5.08 14.77 -3.48
N GLU A 196 -4.33 14.10 -4.31
CA GLU A 196 -2.98 14.52 -4.66
C GLU A 196 -3.02 15.79 -5.49
N ARG A 197 -2.33 16.84 -5.01
CA ARG A 197 -2.28 18.15 -5.69
C ARG A 197 -1.11 18.22 -6.65
N GLY A 198 -1.30 18.92 -7.76
CA GLY A 198 -0.25 19.26 -8.72
C GLY A 198 -0.37 18.56 -10.07
N ALA A 199 0.48 18.94 -11.01
CA ALA A 199 0.57 18.31 -12.33
C ALA A 199 1.10 16.86 -12.17
N GLY A 200 0.26 15.88 -12.47
CA GLY A 200 0.56 14.46 -12.27
C GLY A 200 -0.08 13.85 -11.05
N GLY A 201 -0.83 14.61 -10.24
CA GLY A 201 -1.68 14.09 -9.17
C GLY A 201 -2.66 13.05 -9.71
N GLY A 202 -2.86 11.98 -8.97
CA GLY A 202 -3.70 10.90 -9.45
C GLY A 202 -4.01 9.86 -8.39
N PHE A 203 -3.79 10.20 -7.13
CA PHE A 203 -4.08 9.32 -6.00
C PHE A 203 -5.06 9.97 -5.05
N TRP A 204 -5.89 9.13 -4.45
CA TRP A 204 -6.54 9.40 -3.18
C TRP A 204 -5.66 8.87 -2.06
N HIS A 205 -5.48 9.70 -1.04
CA HIS A 205 -4.76 9.36 0.19
C HIS A 205 -5.72 9.42 1.36
N ALA A 206 -5.91 8.29 2.04
CA ALA A 206 -6.81 8.19 3.19
C ALA A 206 -6.03 7.83 4.46
N LEU A 207 -6.36 8.50 5.56
CA LEU A 207 -5.96 8.14 6.91
C LEU A 207 -7.19 7.72 7.68
N MET A 208 -7.17 6.52 8.22
CA MET A 208 -8.30 5.89 8.89
C MET A 208 -7.87 5.35 10.25
N HIS A 209 -8.76 5.43 11.23
CA HIS A 209 -8.56 4.93 12.59
C HIS A 209 -9.55 3.80 12.86
N ARG A 210 -9.07 2.63 13.27
CA ARG A 210 -9.92 1.46 13.55
C ARG A 210 -10.79 1.72 14.78
N ARG A 211 -12.10 1.44 14.65
CA ARG A 211 -13.10 1.54 15.74
C ARG A 211 -12.91 0.47 16.79
#